data_c9c393dceeda09a8e342b201f34e7d3d
#
_entry.id   c9c393dceeda09a8e342b201f34e7d3d
#
_cell.length_a   1.000
_cell.length_b   1.000
_cell.length_c   1.000
_cell.angle_alpha   90.00
_cell.angle_beta   90.00
_cell.angle_gamma   90.00
#
_symmetry.space_group_name_H-M   'P 1'
#
loop_
_entity.id
_entity.type
_entity.pdbx_description
1 polymer ?
#
loop_
_entity_poly.entity_id
_entity_poly.type
_entity_poly.pdbx_seq_one_letter_code
_entity_poly.pdbx_strand_id
1 'polypeptide(L)'
;MALLAFAFTANAQEKTTVEVPQWVSNIKFSGYGMLQYQAEDKEGNEHNEFNLRLARFILDGKIGDFDWRAQIQGTNVKGPGEPTVQLVDLYTEWTKYKFARVRVGQFKRAFTFENPTHPITQGWYSYAMVINNLSGFGDRTGEKSSGGRDIGIQVQGDILPNAEGRNLLHYQIGVYNGEGINKKDANNRKDIIGGAWVMPIQGMRIGAFGWTGSRAGVTDPVTGNTVSISKNRYAFSAEYDKDEYTFRAEYLHSQGWGSGKAGDNTINYSIGDKADGWYVFGIVPVIKSKLHAKARYQTYRDNKEWNRAKTMYEVGINYYFTKKLQFNFEYARVNDRTIADPDKHNYNFVDAELDFRF
;
A
#
# COMPACT_ATOMS: atom_id res chain seq x y z
N MET A 1 13.60 32.73 0.61
CA MET A 1 12.28 32.10 0.57
C MET A 1 11.45 32.81 -0.51
N ALA A 2 11.40 32.26 -1.72
CA ALA A 2 10.65 32.83 -2.84
C ALA A 2 9.57 31.82 -3.24
N LEU A 3 8.32 32.10 -2.85
CA LEU A 3 7.14 31.42 -3.34
C LEU A 3 6.90 31.89 -4.78
N LEU A 4 6.99 30.97 -5.75
CA LEU A 4 6.49 31.20 -7.10
C LEU A 4 4.98 30.95 -7.10
N ALA A 5 4.19 32.00 -7.01
CA ALA A 5 2.75 31.99 -7.28
C ALA A 5 2.54 32.07 -8.80
N PHE A 6 2.03 31.02 -9.41
CA PHE A 6 1.51 31.06 -10.78
C PHE A 6 0.06 31.53 -10.75
N ALA A 7 -0.17 32.79 -11.11
CA ALA A 7 -1.49 33.30 -11.42
C ALA A 7 -1.79 33.01 -12.89
N PHE A 8 -2.83 32.23 -13.19
CA PHE A 8 -3.37 32.08 -14.54
C PHE A 8 -4.32 33.25 -14.82
N THR A 9 -3.88 34.22 -15.59
CA THR A 9 -4.77 35.14 -16.28
C THR A 9 -4.93 34.67 -17.71
N ALA A 10 -6.15 34.28 -18.07
CA ALA A 10 -6.51 34.01 -19.46
C ALA A 10 -6.61 35.33 -20.21
N ASN A 11 -5.56 35.66 -20.96
CA ASN A 11 -5.67 36.63 -22.07
C ASN A 11 -4.86 36.05 -23.25
N ALA A 12 -5.54 35.90 -24.38
CA ALA A 12 -4.94 35.54 -25.64
C ALA A 12 -4.01 36.67 -26.11
N GLN A 13 -2.70 36.47 -25.94
CA GLN A 13 -1.69 37.19 -26.72
C GLN A 13 -0.29 36.55 -26.48
N GLU A 14 0.35 36.29 -27.61
CA GLU A 14 1.76 35.90 -27.81
C GLU A 14 2.26 34.66 -27.03
N LYS A 15 2.52 33.60 -27.81
CA LYS A 15 3.33 32.48 -27.36
C LYS A 15 4.75 32.94 -27.05
N THR A 16 4.97 33.46 -25.86
CA THR A 16 6.31 33.55 -25.30
C THR A 16 6.74 32.12 -24.99
N THR A 17 7.51 31.51 -25.88
CA THR A 17 8.20 30.25 -25.59
C THR A 17 9.23 30.54 -24.53
N VAL A 18 8.88 30.31 -23.26
CA VAL A 18 9.87 30.27 -22.20
C VAL A 18 10.71 29.03 -22.45
N GLU A 19 11.97 29.19 -22.84
CA GLU A 19 12.93 28.09 -22.91
C GLU A 19 13.13 27.53 -21.51
N VAL A 20 12.45 26.42 -21.24
CA VAL A 20 12.59 25.70 -19.98
C VAL A 20 13.96 24.99 -20.00
N PRO A 21 14.85 25.21 -19.04
CA PRO A 21 16.11 24.50 -18.99
C PRO A 21 15.94 23.00 -19.15
N GLN A 22 16.83 22.34 -19.90
CA GLN A 22 16.71 20.92 -20.25
C GLN A 22 16.54 19.99 -19.01
N TRP A 23 17.10 20.36 -17.87
CA TRP A 23 16.92 19.61 -16.61
C TRP A 23 15.49 19.70 -16.06
N VAL A 24 14.75 20.77 -16.33
CA VAL A 24 13.34 20.93 -15.95
C VAL A 24 12.42 20.17 -16.92
N SER A 25 12.77 20.13 -18.21
CA SER A 25 11.98 19.41 -19.23
C SER A 25 11.95 17.89 -19.02
N ASN A 26 12.90 17.35 -18.24
CA ASN A 26 12.98 15.93 -17.90
C ASN A 26 12.21 15.55 -16.63
N ILE A 27 11.55 16.52 -15.97
CA ILE A 27 10.73 16.26 -14.78
C ILE A 27 9.28 16.07 -15.20
N LYS A 28 8.71 14.92 -14.83
CA LYS A 28 7.29 14.64 -14.98
C LYS A 28 6.58 14.93 -13.67
N PHE A 29 5.68 15.92 -13.69
CA PHE A 29 4.74 16.17 -12.59
C PHE A 29 3.45 15.39 -12.84
N SER A 30 2.95 14.74 -11.80
CA SER A 30 1.67 14.03 -11.83
C SER A 30 1.08 13.96 -10.42
N GLY A 31 -0.18 13.59 -10.33
CA GLY A 31 -0.81 13.44 -9.02
C GLY A 31 -2.22 12.92 -9.11
N TYR A 32 -2.86 12.79 -7.95
CA TYR A 32 -4.24 12.38 -7.85
C TYR A 32 -4.84 12.77 -6.51
N GLY A 33 -6.17 12.94 -6.50
CA GLY A 33 -6.98 13.13 -5.30
C GLY A 33 -8.08 12.08 -5.24
N MET A 34 -8.47 11.71 -4.01
CA MET A 34 -9.49 10.71 -3.71
C MET A 34 -10.44 11.29 -2.67
N LEU A 35 -11.69 11.55 -3.09
CA LEU A 35 -12.78 12.08 -2.28
C LEU A 35 -13.69 10.93 -1.92
N GLN A 36 -14.01 10.77 -0.65
CA GLN A 36 -14.62 9.55 -0.13
C GLN A 36 -15.83 9.88 0.74
N TYR A 37 -16.87 9.06 0.65
CA TYR A 37 -17.93 8.95 1.62
C TYR A 37 -17.93 7.52 2.17
N GLN A 38 -17.97 7.39 3.49
CA GLN A 38 -18.05 6.09 4.16
C GLN A 38 -19.23 6.07 5.12
N ALA A 39 -19.84 4.89 5.26
CA ALA A 39 -20.84 4.63 6.29
C ALA A 39 -20.67 3.21 6.84
N GLU A 40 -20.76 3.07 8.16
CA GLU A 40 -20.67 1.82 8.89
C GLU A 40 -21.77 1.76 9.95
N ASP A 41 -22.47 0.63 10.05
CA ASP A 41 -23.52 0.39 11.05
C ASP A 41 -23.04 -0.51 12.21
N LYS A 42 -21.71 -0.52 12.46
CA LYS A 42 -21.11 -1.25 13.57
C LYS A 42 -21.57 -0.68 14.90
N GLU A 43 -22.35 -1.46 15.66
CA GLU A 43 -22.91 -1.03 16.94
C GLU A 43 -21.87 -0.48 17.92
N GLY A 44 -22.12 0.74 18.43
CA GLY A 44 -21.22 1.50 19.29
C GLY A 44 -20.07 2.20 18.57
N ASN A 45 -20.05 2.14 17.24
CA ASN A 45 -19.14 2.89 16.39
C ASN A 45 -19.78 3.21 15.02
N GLU A 46 -21.10 3.43 15.04
CA GLU A 46 -21.83 3.84 13.84
C GLU A 46 -21.32 5.21 13.37
N HIS A 47 -21.03 5.30 12.11
CA HIS A 47 -20.60 6.57 11.53
C HIS A 47 -20.98 6.68 10.06
N ASN A 48 -21.11 7.92 9.61
CA ASN A 48 -21.14 8.27 8.21
C ASN A 48 -20.39 9.60 8.05
N GLU A 49 -19.49 9.65 7.07
CA GLU A 49 -18.66 10.84 6.92
C GLU A 49 -18.15 11.02 5.48
N PHE A 50 -17.94 12.30 5.12
CA PHE A 50 -17.18 12.67 3.95
C PHE A 50 -15.71 12.87 4.32
N ASN A 51 -14.82 12.26 3.54
CA ASN A 51 -13.40 12.26 3.76
C ASN A 51 -12.61 12.72 2.55
N LEU A 52 -11.49 13.42 2.80
CA LEU A 52 -10.41 13.53 1.86
C LEU A 52 -9.46 12.34 2.11
N ARG A 53 -9.69 11.20 1.43
CA ARG A 53 -8.92 9.99 1.67
C ARG A 53 -7.43 10.25 1.51
N LEU A 54 -7.01 10.82 0.39
CA LEU A 54 -5.66 11.32 0.18
C LEU A 54 -5.55 12.20 -1.07
N ALA A 55 -4.52 13.04 -1.08
CA ALA A 55 -4.02 13.73 -2.25
C ALA A 55 -2.53 13.45 -2.39
N ARG A 56 -2.06 13.11 -3.60
CA ARG A 56 -0.64 12.85 -3.88
C ARG A 56 -0.12 13.72 -4.99
N PHE A 57 1.10 14.22 -4.79
CA PHE A 57 1.88 14.97 -5.76
C PHE A 57 3.19 14.24 -5.99
N ILE A 58 3.49 13.95 -7.23
CA ILE A 58 4.58 13.07 -7.65
C ILE A 58 5.45 13.80 -8.64
N LEU A 59 6.74 13.82 -8.39
CA LEU A 59 7.78 14.25 -9.31
C LEU A 59 8.63 13.04 -9.67
N ASP A 60 8.69 12.72 -10.95
CA ASP A 60 9.57 11.70 -11.51
C ASP A 60 10.57 12.36 -12.45
N GLY A 61 11.82 11.87 -12.44
CA GLY A 61 12.83 12.38 -13.32
C GLY A 61 13.95 11.36 -13.59
N LYS A 62 14.87 11.74 -14.48
CA LYS A 62 16.00 10.90 -14.86
C LYS A 62 17.28 11.72 -14.93
N ILE A 63 18.38 11.17 -14.42
CA ILE A 63 19.73 11.74 -14.48
C ILE A 63 20.68 10.62 -14.93
N GLY A 64 21.08 10.63 -16.19
CA GLY A 64 21.89 9.55 -16.76
C GLY A 64 21.18 8.20 -16.67
N ASP A 65 21.81 7.22 -16.03
CA ASP A 65 21.26 5.87 -15.81
C ASP A 65 20.43 5.79 -14.50
N PHE A 66 20.15 6.91 -13.83
CA PHE A 66 19.41 6.95 -12.58
C PHE A 66 18.02 7.55 -12.77
N ASP A 67 16.98 6.78 -12.47
CA ASP A 67 15.63 7.29 -12.27
C ASP A 67 15.47 7.76 -10.83
N TRP A 68 14.70 8.83 -10.59
CA TRP A 68 14.40 9.29 -9.24
C TRP A 68 12.92 9.64 -9.09
N ARG A 69 12.42 9.55 -7.88
CA ARG A 69 11.08 9.96 -7.49
C ARG A 69 11.09 10.75 -6.19
N ALA A 70 10.31 11.81 -6.15
CA ALA A 70 9.88 12.48 -4.92
C ALA A 70 8.35 12.50 -4.89
N GLN A 71 7.76 12.07 -3.78
CA GLN A 71 6.30 12.02 -3.62
C GLN A 71 5.91 12.52 -2.25
N ILE A 72 4.98 13.47 -2.22
CA ILE A 72 4.31 13.92 -1.00
C ILE A 72 2.85 13.47 -1.00
N GLN A 73 2.32 13.26 0.18
CA GLN A 73 0.93 12.89 0.41
C GLN A 73 0.30 13.82 1.42
N GLY A 74 -0.79 14.47 1.03
CA GLY A 74 -1.77 15.02 1.95
C GLY A 74 -2.77 13.94 2.33
N THR A 75 -3.18 13.92 3.58
CA THR A 75 -4.19 12.98 4.05
C THR A 75 -5.32 13.72 4.73
N ASN A 76 -6.36 12.98 4.96
CA ASN A 76 -7.49 13.31 5.78
C ASN A 76 -7.13 14.08 7.06
N VAL A 77 -8.05 14.86 7.56
CA VAL A 77 -7.92 15.52 8.86
C VAL A 77 -7.73 14.44 9.92
N LYS A 78 -6.54 14.42 10.48
CA LYS A 78 -6.16 13.51 11.56
C LYS A 78 -6.31 14.18 12.91
N GLY A 79 -6.21 13.39 13.96
CA GLY A 79 -6.22 13.91 15.31
C GLY A 79 -5.08 14.90 15.59
N PRO A 80 -5.15 15.66 16.70
CA PRO A 80 -4.10 16.61 17.06
C PRO A 80 -2.71 15.99 17.09
N GLY A 81 -1.72 16.66 16.47
CA GLY A 81 -0.34 16.21 16.41
C GLY A 81 0.01 15.21 15.30
N GLU A 82 -0.94 14.83 14.45
CA GLU A 82 -0.64 14.01 13.27
C GLU A 82 -0.37 14.89 12.03
N PRO A 83 0.69 14.59 11.25
CA PRO A 83 0.99 15.37 10.07
C PRO A 83 -0.07 15.16 8.99
N THR A 84 -0.62 16.25 8.47
CA THR A 84 -1.55 16.23 7.33
C THR A 84 -0.84 16.10 5.99
N VAL A 85 0.46 16.46 5.94
CA VAL A 85 1.32 16.32 4.76
C VAL A 85 2.60 15.62 5.16
N GLN A 86 3.01 14.62 4.37
CA GLN A 86 4.25 13.87 4.62
C GLN A 86 4.97 13.50 3.32
N LEU A 87 6.29 13.41 3.40
CA LEU A 87 7.10 12.81 2.35
C LEU A 87 6.88 11.30 2.39
N VAL A 88 6.41 10.72 1.29
CA VAL A 88 6.13 9.26 1.24
C VAL A 88 7.15 8.50 0.42
N ASP A 89 7.62 9.03 -0.71
CA ASP A 89 8.72 8.44 -1.47
C ASP A 89 9.79 9.51 -1.71
N LEU A 90 11.04 9.15 -1.49
CA LEU A 90 12.23 9.86 -1.95
C LEU A 90 13.31 8.82 -2.21
N TYR A 91 13.53 8.50 -3.47
CA TYR A 91 14.53 7.50 -3.85
C TYR A 91 15.17 7.82 -5.20
N THR A 92 16.32 7.20 -5.41
CA THR A 92 16.93 7.04 -6.73
C THR A 92 17.12 5.56 -7.04
N GLU A 93 17.03 5.20 -8.32
CA GLU A 93 17.20 3.84 -8.80
C GLU A 93 18.14 3.84 -10.00
N TRP A 94 19.24 3.11 -9.89
CA TRP A 94 20.12 2.82 -11.02
C TRP A 94 19.47 1.77 -11.93
N THR A 95 19.19 2.13 -13.18
CA THR A 95 18.36 1.36 -14.11
C THR A 95 19.08 0.95 -15.38
N LYS A 96 20.42 1.03 -15.41
CA LYS A 96 21.24 0.71 -16.57
C LYS A 96 20.98 -0.68 -17.15
N TYR A 97 20.80 -1.67 -16.27
CA TYR A 97 20.56 -3.05 -16.67
C TYR A 97 19.20 -3.54 -16.14
N LYS A 98 18.39 -4.15 -17.02
CA LYS A 98 17.09 -4.71 -16.63
C LYS A 98 17.23 -5.86 -15.63
N PHE A 99 18.32 -6.64 -15.75
CA PHE A 99 18.55 -7.78 -14.87
C PHE A 99 19.09 -7.40 -13.48
N ALA A 100 19.57 -6.16 -13.29
CA ALA A 100 20.11 -5.68 -12.02
C ALA A 100 19.88 -4.18 -11.90
N ARG A 101 18.94 -3.78 -11.10
CA ARG A 101 18.64 -2.39 -10.73
C ARG A 101 18.86 -2.22 -9.23
N VAL A 102 19.35 -1.06 -8.82
CA VAL A 102 19.63 -0.76 -7.40
C VAL A 102 18.88 0.50 -7.02
N ARG A 103 17.98 0.38 -6.05
CA ARG A 103 17.18 1.47 -5.51
C ARG A 103 17.65 1.83 -4.10
N VAL A 104 17.81 3.13 -3.82
CA VAL A 104 18.24 3.65 -2.52
C VAL A 104 17.34 4.82 -2.12
N GLY A 105 16.92 4.85 -0.87
CA GLY A 105 16.08 5.92 -0.31
C GLY A 105 14.89 5.41 0.47
N GLN A 106 13.79 6.15 0.46
CA GLN A 106 12.51 5.78 1.07
C GLN A 106 11.52 5.38 -0.02
N PHE A 107 11.05 4.13 0.04
CA PHE A 107 10.14 3.55 -0.95
C PHE A 107 9.37 2.36 -0.39
N LYS A 108 8.42 1.81 -1.17
CA LYS A 108 7.65 0.62 -0.80
C LYS A 108 8.57 -0.58 -0.60
N ARG A 109 8.40 -1.30 0.53
CA ARG A 109 9.11 -2.54 0.86
C ARG A 109 8.87 -3.62 -0.19
N ALA A 110 9.85 -4.47 -0.43
CA ALA A 110 9.84 -5.58 -1.39
C ALA A 110 8.97 -6.76 -0.93
N PHE A 111 7.71 -6.53 -0.60
CA PHE A 111 6.82 -7.52 0.00
C PHE A 111 5.43 -7.49 -0.64
N THR A 112 4.93 -8.65 -1.08
CA THR A 112 3.64 -8.91 -1.75
C THR A 112 3.45 -8.22 -3.12
N PHE A 113 2.36 -8.53 -3.83
CA PHE A 113 1.98 -7.84 -5.06
C PHE A 113 1.10 -6.63 -4.78
N GLU A 114 0.29 -6.65 -3.73
CA GLU A 114 -0.60 -5.54 -3.44
C GLU A 114 0.13 -4.35 -2.80
N ASN A 115 1.11 -4.60 -1.91
CA ASN A 115 1.83 -3.51 -1.23
C ASN A 115 2.36 -2.42 -2.18
N PRO A 116 3.04 -2.72 -3.31
CA PRO A 116 3.56 -1.69 -4.21
C PRO A 116 2.49 -0.95 -5.02
N THR A 117 1.23 -1.41 -5.06
CA THR A 117 0.16 -0.77 -5.83
C THR A 117 -0.14 0.64 -5.30
N HIS A 118 -0.44 1.57 -6.21
CA HIS A 118 -0.95 2.88 -5.81
C HIS A 118 -2.44 2.79 -5.42
N PRO A 119 -2.90 3.49 -4.37
CA PRO A 119 -4.31 3.47 -3.95
C PRO A 119 -5.29 3.70 -5.10
N ILE A 120 -5.01 4.69 -5.95
CA ILE A 120 -5.90 5.04 -7.07
C ILE A 120 -5.99 3.96 -8.18
N THR A 121 -5.03 3.04 -8.24
CA THR A 121 -5.02 1.95 -9.24
C THR A 121 -5.50 0.62 -8.67
N GLN A 122 -5.71 0.57 -7.37
CA GLN A 122 -6.07 -0.64 -6.66
C GLN A 122 -7.49 -1.10 -6.97
N GLY A 123 -8.39 -0.14 -7.24
CA GLY A 123 -9.80 -0.39 -7.55
C GLY A 123 -10.67 -0.72 -6.33
N TRP A 124 -10.14 -0.57 -5.11
CA TRP A 124 -10.79 -0.83 -3.83
C TRP A 124 -10.61 0.37 -2.88
N TYR A 125 -11.56 0.57 -1.94
CA TYR A 125 -11.46 1.63 -0.94
C TYR A 125 -10.24 1.49 -0.03
N SER A 126 -9.72 0.28 0.15
CA SER A 126 -8.55 0.01 1.00
C SER A 126 -7.78 -1.20 0.50
N TYR A 127 -6.51 -1.28 0.89
CA TYR A 127 -5.75 -2.52 0.80
C TYR A 127 -6.44 -3.62 1.60
N ALA A 128 -6.21 -4.88 1.21
CA ALA A 128 -6.74 -6.01 1.95
C ALA A 128 -6.29 -5.97 3.44
N MET A 129 -7.15 -6.44 4.35
CA MET A 129 -6.87 -6.41 5.80
C MET A 129 -5.53 -7.03 6.13
N VAL A 130 -5.18 -8.15 5.52
CA VAL A 130 -3.90 -8.82 5.77
C VAL A 130 -2.71 -7.99 5.33
N ILE A 131 -2.83 -7.23 4.24
CA ILE A 131 -1.80 -6.29 3.77
C ILE A 131 -1.69 -5.12 4.74
N ASN A 132 -2.81 -4.54 5.16
CA ASN A 132 -2.82 -3.45 6.13
C ASN A 132 -2.15 -3.85 7.45
N ASN A 133 -2.41 -5.06 7.94
CA ASN A 133 -1.91 -5.53 9.23
C ASN A 133 -0.49 -6.13 9.19
N LEU A 134 -0.02 -6.62 8.02
CA LEU A 134 1.24 -7.38 7.92
C LEU A 134 2.24 -6.80 6.90
N SER A 135 2.02 -5.61 6.35
CA SER A 135 2.95 -5.01 5.38
C SER A 135 3.40 -3.59 5.74
N GLY A 136 3.19 -3.16 6.99
CA GLY A 136 3.63 -1.85 7.49
C GLY A 136 2.67 -0.71 7.11
N PHE A 137 1.37 -0.96 7.08
CA PHE A 137 0.34 0.08 7.03
C PHE A 137 -0.14 0.37 8.47
N GLY A 138 -1.21 -0.24 8.94
CA GLY A 138 -1.60 -0.24 10.35
C GLY A 138 -1.10 -1.52 11.03
N ASP A 139 0.20 -1.72 11.08
CA ASP A 139 0.84 -3.00 11.36
C ASP A 139 0.54 -3.55 12.76
N ARG A 140 0.31 -4.87 12.85
CA ARG A 140 0.03 -5.57 14.11
C ARG A 140 1.13 -5.39 15.17
N THR A 141 2.36 -5.10 14.76
CA THR A 141 3.44 -4.81 15.70
C THR A 141 3.32 -3.43 16.36
N GLY A 142 2.32 -2.64 15.98
CA GLY A 142 2.09 -1.28 16.44
C GLY A 142 2.86 -0.22 15.64
N GLU A 143 3.54 -0.59 14.56
CA GLU A 143 4.11 0.40 13.64
C GLU A 143 2.98 1.30 13.11
N LYS A 144 3.12 2.61 13.26
CA LYS A 144 2.17 3.57 12.68
C LYS A 144 2.21 3.47 11.16
N SER A 145 1.11 3.84 10.51
CA SER A 145 0.97 3.73 9.06
C SER A 145 2.13 4.37 8.31
N SER A 146 2.95 3.54 7.70
CA SER A 146 4.03 3.92 6.78
C SER A 146 3.62 3.76 5.31
N GLY A 147 2.39 3.33 5.07
CA GLY A 147 1.91 3.02 3.73
C GLY A 147 2.77 1.93 3.05
N GLY A 148 3.29 0.96 3.83
CA GLY A 148 4.13 -0.12 3.36
C GLY A 148 5.56 0.29 2.97
N ARG A 149 6.05 1.45 3.45
CA ARG A 149 7.36 2.03 3.07
C ARG A 149 8.38 1.95 4.18
N ASP A 150 9.65 2.07 3.78
CA ASP A 150 10.78 2.18 4.69
C ASP A 150 11.98 2.82 3.98
N ILE A 151 13.00 3.18 4.75
CA ILE A 151 14.27 3.69 4.24
C ILE A 151 15.23 2.51 4.09
N GLY A 152 15.82 2.36 2.90
CA GLY A 152 16.71 1.22 2.67
C GLY A 152 17.37 1.22 1.30
N ILE A 153 17.92 0.06 0.98
CA ILE A 153 18.50 -0.29 -0.32
C ILE A 153 17.86 -1.58 -0.82
N GLN A 154 17.53 -1.63 -2.11
CA GLN A 154 16.92 -2.80 -2.76
C GLN A 154 17.63 -3.08 -4.08
N VAL A 155 17.93 -4.35 -4.32
CA VAL A 155 18.34 -4.87 -5.63
C VAL A 155 17.16 -5.62 -6.23
N GLN A 156 16.89 -5.42 -7.52
CA GLN A 156 15.83 -6.10 -8.24
C GLN A 156 16.18 -6.28 -9.71
N GLY A 157 15.57 -7.25 -10.36
CA GLY A 157 15.84 -7.49 -11.76
C GLY A 157 14.88 -8.44 -12.43
N ASP A 158 14.87 -8.37 -13.76
CA ASP A 158 14.07 -9.19 -14.66
C ASP A 158 15.02 -10.06 -15.50
N ILE A 159 14.86 -11.38 -15.43
CA ILE A 159 15.74 -12.38 -16.04
C ILE A 159 14.96 -13.48 -16.74
N LEU A 160 15.66 -14.37 -17.42
CA LEU A 160 15.14 -15.49 -18.19
C LEU A 160 14.19 -15.05 -19.30
N PRO A 161 14.70 -14.33 -20.35
CA PRO A 161 13.87 -13.94 -21.47
C PRO A 161 13.43 -15.17 -22.26
N ASN A 162 12.16 -15.20 -22.67
CA ASN A 162 11.64 -16.18 -23.62
C ASN A 162 12.04 -15.82 -25.08
N ALA A 163 11.61 -16.60 -26.04
CA ALA A 163 11.91 -16.37 -27.46
C ALA A 163 11.40 -15.02 -28.01
N GLU A 164 10.39 -14.43 -27.36
CA GLU A 164 9.80 -13.12 -27.71
C GLU A 164 10.46 -11.97 -26.93
N GLY A 165 11.52 -12.25 -26.13
CA GLY A 165 12.23 -11.25 -25.33
C GLY A 165 11.52 -10.81 -24.06
N ARG A 166 10.41 -11.46 -23.66
CA ARG A 166 9.70 -11.23 -22.39
C ARG A 166 10.39 -11.99 -21.27
N ASN A 167 10.80 -11.30 -20.20
CA ASN A 167 11.36 -11.95 -19.04
C ASN A 167 10.31 -12.80 -18.31
N LEU A 168 10.73 -13.98 -17.87
CA LEU A 168 9.86 -14.96 -17.20
C LEU A 168 10.01 -14.98 -15.69
N LEU A 169 11.07 -14.38 -15.16
CA LEU A 169 11.36 -14.33 -13.73
C LEU A 169 11.73 -12.90 -13.30
N HIS A 170 11.13 -12.44 -12.22
CA HIS A 170 11.55 -11.27 -11.48
C HIS A 170 12.04 -11.66 -10.10
N TYR A 171 13.06 -10.96 -9.60
CA TYR A 171 13.53 -11.07 -8.22
C TYR A 171 13.73 -9.69 -7.60
N GLN A 172 13.57 -9.61 -6.28
CA GLN A 172 13.88 -8.41 -5.51
C GLN A 172 14.33 -8.80 -4.09
N ILE A 173 15.29 -8.07 -3.56
CA ILE A 173 15.73 -8.19 -2.17
C ILE A 173 16.20 -6.82 -1.67
N GLY A 174 15.80 -6.45 -0.46
CA GLY A 174 16.18 -5.17 0.14
C GLY A 174 16.56 -5.31 1.61
N VAL A 175 17.35 -4.35 2.06
CA VAL A 175 17.74 -4.16 3.46
C VAL A 175 17.19 -2.79 3.89
N TYR A 176 16.41 -2.76 4.95
CA TYR A 176 15.66 -1.59 5.42
C TYR A 176 15.92 -1.32 6.90
N ASN A 177 15.66 -0.08 7.35
CA ASN A 177 15.79 0.27 8.76
C ASN A 177 14.81 -0.48 9.67
N GLY A 178 13.63 -0.88 9.17
CA GLY A 178 12.63 -1.62 9.95
C GLY A 178 11.66 -0.74 10.76
N GLU A 179 11.81 0.57 10.74
CA GLU A 179 11.04 1.50 11.58
C GLU A 179 9.91 2.23 10.80
N GLY A 180 9.85 2.05 9.48
CA GLY A 180 8.85 2.67 8.61
C GLY A 180 9.26 4.04 8.10
N ILE A 181 8.24 4.79 7.65
CA ILE A 181 8.42 6.06 6.92
C ILE A 181 8.95 7.18 7.83
N ASN A 182 9.90 7.97 7.31
CA ASN A 182 10.43 9.19 7.95
C ASN A 182 11.00 8.97 9.37
N LYS A 183 11.52 7.78 9.65
CA LYS A 183 12.08 7.43 10.95
C LYS A 183 13.53 7.01 10.85
N LYS A 184 14.29 7.35 11.89
CA LYS A 184 15.63 6.83 12.10
C LYS A 184 15.54 5.38 12.60
N ASP A 185 16.59 4.62 12.34
CA ASP A 185 16.80 3.31 12.95
C ASP A 185 16.91 3.45 14.48
N ALA A 186 16.11 2.70 15.21
CA ALA A 186 16.02 2.77 16.66
C ALA A 186 16.77 1.64 17.39
N ASN A 187 17.17 0.58 16.68
CA ASN A 187 17.78 -0.60 17.32
C ASN A 187 19.03 -1.13 16.61
N ASN A 188 19.52 -0.46 15.58
CA ASN A 188 20.63 -0.87 14.72
C ASN A 188 20.42 -2.22 14.03
N ARG A 189 19.22 -2.78 14.07
CA ARG A 189 18.85 -4.00 13.34
C ARG A 189 18.21 -3.62 12.03
N LYS A 190 18.41 -4.45 11.03
CA LYS A 190 17.84 -4.25 9.71
C LYS A 190 16.78 -5.30 9.42
N ASP A 191 15.73 -4.85 8.74
CA ASP A 191 14.78 -5.76 8.12
C ASP A 191 15.32 -6.20 6.76
N ILE A 192 15.34 -7.50 6.50
CA ILE A 192 15.66 -8.08 5.18
C ILE A 192 14.34 -8.56 4.59
N ILE A 193 13.99 -8.02 3.43
CA ILE A 193 12.72 -8.28 2.76
C ILE A 193 12.99 -8.56 1.29
N GLY A 194 12.40 -9.62 0.76
CA GLY A 194 12.55 -9.92 -0.65
C GLY A 194 11.56 -10.96 -1.14
N GLY A 195 11.61 -11.23 -2.44
CA GLY A 195 10.78 -12.22 -3.09
C GLY A 195 11.15 -12.41 -4.55
N ALA A 196 10.55 -13.42 -5.14
CA ALA A 196 10.67 -13.69 -6.56
C ALA A 196 9.32 -14.19 -7.10
N TRP A 197 9.09 -13.95 -8.39
CA TRP A 197 7.91 -14.44 -9.07
C TRP A 197 8.18 -14.83 -10.51
N VAL A 198 7.45 -15.83 -10.96
CA VAL A 198 7.44 -16.24 -12.36
C VAL A 198 6.27 -15.57 -13.10
N MET A 199 6.48 -15.32 -14.39
CA MET A 199 5.53 -14.71 -15.31
C MET A 199 5.27 -15.65 -16.50
N PRO A 200 4.52 -16.77 -16.29
CA PRO A 200 4.38 -17.83 -17.28
C PRO A 200 3.69 -17.36 -18.56
N ILE A 201 2.65 -16.55 -18.43
CA ILE A 201 1.93 -15.93 -19.54
C ILE A 201 1.84 -14.42 -19.34
N GLN A 202 1.51 -13.68 -20.40
CA GLN A 202 1.35 -12.24 -20.34
C GLN A 202 0.18 -11.88 -19.39
N GLY A 203 0.44 -10.94 -18.47
CA GLY A 203 -0.50 -10.52 -17.44
C GLY A 203 -0.50 -11.38 -16.17
N MET A 204 0.10 -12.57 -16.17
CA MET A 204 0.14 -13.46 -15.01
C MET A 204 1.48 -13.38 -14.28
N ARG A 205 1.42 -13.35 -12.96
CA ARG A 205 2.58 -13.51 -12.09
C ARG A 205 2.23 -14.33 -10.84
N ILE A 206 3.13 -15.20 -10.44
CA ILE A 206 2.99 -16.05 -9.25
C ILE A 206 4.31 -16.01 -8.50
N GLY A 207 4.28 -15.70 -7.21
CA GLY A 207 5.49 -15.50 -6.44
C GLY A 207 5.38 -15.78 -4.95
N ALA A 208 6.55 -15.74 -4.31
CA ALA A 208 6.69 -15.88 -2.88
C ALA A 208 7.63 -14.80 -2.34
N PHE A 209 7.39 -14.41 -1.09
CA PHE A 209 8.10 -13.33 -0.40
C PHE A 209 8.46 -13.74 1.02
N GLY A 210 9.56 -13.21 1.51
CA GLY A 210 10.03 -13.36 2.88
C GLY A 210 10.39 -12.03 3.49
N TRP A 211 10.22 -11.95 4.80
CA TRP A 211 10.60 -10.80 5.61
C TRP A 211 11.12 -11.28 6.95
N THR A 212 12.34 -10.92 7.30
CA THR A 212 12.89 -11.08 8.64
C THR A 212 13.35 -9.73 9.17
N GLY A 213 12.97 -9.41 10.40
CA GLY A 213 13.28 -8.13 10.99
C GLY A 213 12.79 -7.99 12.42
N SER A 214 12.79 -6.75 12.91
CA SER A 214 12.31 -6.45 14.26
C SER A 214 11.80 -5.03 14.38
N ARG A 215 10.96 -4.78 15.38
CA ARG A 215 10.56 -3.44 15.81
C ARG A 215 11.06 -3.16 17.20
N ALA A 216 11.71 -2.01 17.38
CA ALA A 216 12.19 -1.53 18.67
C ALA A 216 11.15 -0.73 19.46
N GLY A 217 11.46 -0.44 20.73
CA GLY A 217 10.70 0.50 21.55
C GLY A 217 9.33 -0.02 21.98
N VAL A 218 9.17 -1.34 22.09
CA VAL A 218 7.91 -1.96 22.52
C VAL A 218 8.01 -2.30 24.01
N THR A 219 7.01 -1.94 24.78
CA THR A 219 6.95 -2.25 26.23
C THR A 219 6.37 -3.64 26.43
N ASP A 220 7.08 -4.47 27.17
CA ASP A 220 6.55 -5.71 27.71
C ASP A 220 5.73 -5.40 28.97
N PRO A 221 4.39 -5.64 28.98
CA PRO A 221 3.54 -5.29 30.09
C PRO A 221 3.76 -6.18 31.34
N VAL A 222 4.45 -7.32 31.20
CA VAL A 222 4.75 -8.23 32.33
C VAL A 222 5.99 -7.76 33.09
N THR A 223 7.04 -7.39 32.36
CA THR A 223 8.33 -6.99 32.99
C THR A 223 8.48 -5.48 33.11
N GLY A 224 7.68 -4.68 32.41
CA GLY A 224 7.83 -3.24 32.27
C GLY A 224 9.03 -2.81 31.40
N ASN A 225 9.78 -3.74 30.84
CA ASN A 225 10.97 -3.44 30.07
C ASN A 225 10.63 -3.04 28.62
N THR A 226 11.49 -2.18 28.06
CA THR A 226 11.46 -1.90 26.62
C THR A 226 12.24 -2.96 25.87
N VAL A 227 11.59 -3.60 24.90
CA VAL A 227 12.13 -4.73 24.14
C VAL A 227 12.03 -4.48 22.62
N SER A 228 12.70 -5.33 21.85
CA SER A 228 12.47 -5.44 20.40
C SER A 228 11.69 -6.72 20.10
N ILE A 229 10.61 -6.59 19.32
CA ILE A 229 9.79 -7.73 18.89
C ILE A 229 10.14 -8.12 17.46
N SER A 230 10.12 -9.44 17.20
CA SER A 230 10.42 -9.99 15.88
C SER A 230 9.31 -9.72 14.87
N LYS A 231 9.71 -9.53 13.61
CA LYS A 231 8.83 -9.44 12.42
C LYS A 231 9.30 -10.48 11.40
N ASN A 232 8.90 -11.74 11.55
CA ASN A 232 9.20 -12.80 10.60
C ASN A 232 7.93 -13.12 9.81
N ARG A 233 7.95 -12.91 8.50
CA ARG A 233 6.77 -13.03 7.64
C ARG A 233 7.10 -13.77 6.35
N TYR A 234 6.11 -14.42 5.79
CA TYR A 234 6.15 -14.88 4.41
C TYR A 234 4.80 -14.65 3.73
N ALA A 235 4.84 -14.57 2.42
CA ALA A 235 3.65 -14.40 1.60
C ALA A 235 3.75 -15.23 0.32
N PHE A 236 2.58 -15.68 -0.14
CA PHE A 236 2.37 -16.25 -1.47
C PHE A 236 1.37 -15.39 -2.21
N SER A 237 1.71 -15.03 -3.44
CA SER A 237 0.92 -14.11 -4.25
C SER A 237 0.71 -14.65 -5.66
N ALA A 238 -0.50 -14.56 -6.16
CA ALA A 238 -0.86 -14.85 -7.55
C ALA A 238 -1.71 -13.71 -8.10
N GLU A 239 -1.41 -13.30 -9.33
CA GLU A 239 -2.13 -12.22 -10.02
C GLU A 239 -2.25 -12.51 -11.50
N TYR A 240 -3.39 -12.14 -12.06
CA TYR A 240 -3.59 -11.96 -13.48
C TYR A 240 -4.18 -10.57 -13.72
N ASP A 241 -3.46 -9.75 -14.49
CA ASP A 241 -3.87 -8.37 -14.83
C ASP A 241 -3.63 -8.13 -16.32
N LYS A 242 -4.69 -8.22 -17.10
CA LYS A 242 -4.66 -8.02 -18.54
C LYS A 242 -6.06 -7.75 -19.09
N ASP A 243 -6.13 -6.90 -20.12
CA ASP A 243 -7.35 -6.63 -20.91
C ASP A 243 -8.55 -6.19 -20.04
N GLU A 244 -8.27 -5.37 -18.99
CA GLU A 244 -9.23 -4.87 -18.00
C GLU A 244 -9.74 -5.94 -17.00
N TYR A 245 -9.22 -7.16 -17.06
CA TYR A 245 -9.45 -8.21 -16.07
C TYR A 245 -8.33 -8.18 -15.04
N THR A 246 -8.69 -8.05 -13.77
CA THR A 246 -7.72 -8.16 -12.67
C THR A 246 -8.22 -9.20 -11.69
N PHE A 247 -7.42 -10.24 -11.46
CA PHE A 247 -7.63 -11.24 -10.42
C PHE A 247 -6.39 -11.29 -9.55
N ARG A 248 -6.55 -11.28 -8.24
CA ARG A 248 -5.43 -11.42 -7.31
C ARG A 248 -5.83 -12.23 -6.10
N ALA A 249 -4.91 -13.06 -5.64
CA ALA A 249 -5.00 -13.77 -4.38
C ALA A 249 -3.65 -13.71 -3.67
N GLU A 250 -3.67 -13.41 -2.37
CA GLU A 250 -2.46 -13.42 -1.54
C GLU A 250 -2.78 -14.04 -0.18
N TYR A 251 -1.83 -14.82 0.33
CA TYR A 251 -1.78 -15.34 1.69
C TYR A 251 -0.54 -14.78 2.39
N LEU A 252 -0.70 -14.27 3.59
CA LEU A 252 0.40 -13.80 4.42
C LEU A 252 0.36 -14.47 5.79
N HIS A 253 1.55 -14.79 6.29
CA HIS A 253 1.77 -15.26 7.65
C HIS A 253 2.79 -14.36 8.36
N SER A 254 2.57 -14.12 9.65
CA SER A 254 3.49 -13.39 10.52
C SER A 254 3.74 -14.17 11.80
N GLN A 255 5.01 -14.22 12.21
CA GLN A 255 5.45 -14.70 13.51
C GLN A 255 6.18 -13.58 14.25
N GLY A 256 5.89 -13.43 15.51
CA GLY A 256 6.36 -12.39 16.42
C GLY A 256 5.19 -11.73 17.14
N TRP A 257 5.41 -11.31 18.38
CA TRP A 257 4.42 -10.62 19.18
C TRP A 257 3.96 -9.31 18.53
N GLY A 258 2.79 -8.84 18.88
CA GLY A 258 2.25 -7.58 18.38
C GLY A 258 1.52 -6.83 19.47
N SER A 259 1.22 -5.55 19.21
CA SER A 259 0.34 -4.73 20.04
C SER A 259 -1.13 -4.91 19.65
N GLY A 260 -1.39 -5.48 18.46
CA GLY A 260 -2.74 -5.63 17.91
C GLY A 260 -3.35 -4.32 17.39
N LYS A 261 -2.71 -3.17 17.61
CA LYS A 261 -3.22 -1.86 17.23
C LYS A 261 -2.08 -0.96 16.74
N ALA A 262 -2.26 -0.33 15.60
CA ALA A 262 -1.31 0.65 15.07
C ALA A 262 -1.15 1.84 16.06
N GLY A 263 0.10 2.23 16.29
CA GLY A 263 0.44 3.32 17.22
C GLY A 263 0.56 2.90 18.68
N ASP A 264 0.16 1.69 19.05
CA ASP A 264 0.42 1.13 20.37
C ASP A 264 1.84 0.58 20.46
N ASN A 265 2.50 0.81 21.58
CA ASN A 265 3.87 0.37 21.86
C ASN A 265 3.94 -0.69 22.95
N THR A 266 2.80 -1.31 23.32
CA THR A 266 2.74 -2.34 24.36
C THR A 266 2.42 -3.69 23.74
N ILE A 267 3.14 -4.75 24.14
CA ILE A 267 2.82 -6.12 23.70
C ILE A 267 1.44 -6.50 24.21
N ASN A 268 0.61 -6.99 23.31
CA ASN A 268 -0.67 -7.59 23.67
C ASN A 268 -0.57 -9.13 23.57
N TYR A 269 -0.31 -9.77 24.69
CA TYR A 269 -0.19 -11.23 24.74
C TYR A 269 -1.49 -11.97 24.40
N SER A 270 -2.66 -11.32 24.51
CA SER A 270 -3.95 -11.96 24.21
C SER A 270 -4.15 -12.30 22.73
N ILE A 271 -3.41 -11.64 21.83
CA ILE A 271 -3.46 -11.92 20.39
C ILE A 271 -2.41 -12.95 19.94
N GLY A 272 -1.59 -13.50 20.86
CA GLY A 272 -0.56 -14.48 20.53
C GLY A 272 0.60 -13.91 19.68
N ASP A 273 1.55 -14.79 19.35
CA ASP A 273 2.76 -14.48 18.62
C ASP A 273 2.67 -14.77 17.11
N LYS A 274 1.49 -15.16 16.62
CA LYS A 274 1.26 -15.49 15.21
C LYS A 274 -0.01 -14.83 14.69
N ALA A 275 0.02 -14.44 13.44
CA ALA A 275 -1.14 -13.96 12.71
C ALA A 275 -1.07 -14.43 11.26
N ASP A 276 -2.21 -14.53 10.61
CA ASP A 276 -2.28 -14.76 9.17
C ASP A 276 -3.55 -14.18 8.56
N GLY A 277 -3.62 -14.22 7.26
CA GLY A 277 -4.79 -13.85 6.51
C GLY A 277 -4.59 -14.05 5.02
N TRP A 278 -5.68 -13.95 4.31
CA TRP A 278 -5.68 -14.05 2.85
C TRP A 278 -6.83 -13.28 2.26
N TYR A 279 -6.73 -13.06 1.00
CA TYR A 279 -7.83 -12.52 0.21
C TYR A 279 -7.78 -13.08 -1.21
N VAL A 280 -8.92 -13.00 -1.86
CA VAL A 280 -9.07 -13.19 -3.30
C VAL A 280 -10.02 -12.12 -3.82
N PHE A 281 -9.69 -11.51 -4.93
CA PHE A 281 -10.60 -10.61 -5.61
C PHE A 281 -10.58 -10.76 -7.13
N GLY A 282 -11.67 -10.32 -7.75
CA GLY A 282 -11.78 -10.15 -9.20
C GLY A 282 -12.40 -8.80 -9.53
N ILE A 283 -11.86 -8.16 -10.57
CA ILE A 283 -12.43 -6.99 -11.23
C ILE A 283 -12.59 -7.36 -12.70
N VAL A 284 -13.79 -7.23 -13.23
CA VAL A 284 -14.13 -7.64 -14.59
C VAL A 284 -14.88 -6.54 -15.34
N PRO A 285 -14.61 -6.31 -16.64
CA PRO A 285 -15.33 -5.32 -17.42
C PRO A 285 -16.76 -5.81 -17.72
N VAL A 286 -17.77 -5.04 -17.29
CA VAL A 286 -19.17 -5.19 -17.71
C VAL A 286 -19.41 -4.40 -18.99
N ILE A 287 -18.88 -3.18 -19.03
CA ILE A 287 -18.81 -2.34 -20.22
C ILE A 287 -17.34 -1.92 -20.36
N LYS A 288 -16.70 -2.41 -21.41
CA LYS A 288 -15.28 -2.21 -21.65
C LYS A 288 -14.89 -0.72 -21.55
N SER A 289 -13.82 -0.41 -20.84
CA SER A 289 -13.28 0.92 -20.57
C SER A 289 -14.24 1.88 -19.85
N LYS A 290 -15.39 1.39 -19.33
CA LYS A 290 -16.39 2.26 -18.73
C LYS A 290 -16.95 1.78 -17.39
N LEU A 291 -17.33 0.50 -17.29
CA LEU A 291 -17.94 -0.05 -16.08
C LEU A 291 -17.35 -1.41 -15.77
N HIS A 292 -16.74 -1.53 -14.60
CA HIS A 292 -16.25 -2.82 -14.11
C HIS A 292 -17.05 -3.22 -12.87
N ALA A 293 -17.38 -4.51 -12.78
CA ALA A 293 -17.88 -5.12 -11.56
C ALA A 293 -16.71 -5.71 -10.79
N LYS A 294 -16.82 -5.71 -9.45
CA LYS A 294 -15.76 -6.22 -8.57
C LYS A 294 -16.36 -7.01 -7.41
N ALA A 295 -15.62 -8.04 -6.96
CA ALA A 295 -15.92 -8.78 -5.76
C ALA A 295 -14.62 -9.15 -5.05
N ARG A 296 -14.62 -9.10 -3.71
CA ARG A 296 -13.49 -9.51 -2.87
C ARG A 296 -13.99 -10.29 -1.67
N TYR A 297 -13.31 -11.39 -1.37
CA TYR A 297 -13.37 -12.07 -0.09
C TYR A 297 -12.06 -11.88 0.61
N GLN A 298 -12.09 -11.53 1.90
CA GLN A 298 -10.88 -11.40 2.69
C GLN A 298 -11.11 -11.82 4.14
N THR A 299 -10.06 -12.37 4.75
CA THR A 299 -10.05 -12.68 6.16
C THR A 299 -8.68 -12.43 6.77
N TYR A 300 -8.69 -11.98 8.02
CA TYR A 300 -7.49 -11.77 8.83
C TYR A 300 -7.71 -12.35 10.22
N ARG A 301 -6.76 -13.11 10.74
CA ARG A 301 -6.76 -13.72 12.05
C ARG A 301 -5.56 -13.20 12.84
N ASP A 302 -5.82 -12.38 13.85
CA ASP A 302 -4.79 -11.71 14.62
C ASP A 302 -4.00 -12.64 15.55
N ASN A 303 -4.54 -13.87 15.80
CA ASN A 303 -3.92 -14.95 16.59
C ASN A 303 -3.90 -16.30 15.85
N LYS A 304 -4.18 -16.34 14.54
CA LYS A 304 -4.37 -17.55 13.73
C LYS A 304 -5.60 -18.39 14.07
N GLU A 305 -6.39 -18.01 15.04
CA GLU A 305 -7.58 -18.76 15.43
C GLU A 305 -8.84 -18.11 14.84
N TRP A 306 -9.84 -18.94 14.57
CA TRP A 306 -11.11 -18.48 14.00
C TRP A 306 -11.98 -17.70 14.97
N ASN A 307 -11.76 -17.85 16.26
CA ASN A 307 -12.48 -17.13 17.32
C ASN A 307 -12.18 -15.63 17.34
N ARG A 308 -11.14 -15.19 16.64
CA ARG A 308 -10.75 -13.79 16.47
C ARG A 308 -10.61 -13.36 15.00
N ALA A 309 -11.19 -14.14 14.11
CA ALA A 309 -11.15 -13.81 12.69
C ALA A 309 -12.05 -12.60 12.36
N LYS A 310 -11.54 -11.69 11.57
CA LYS A 310 -12.34 -10.68 10.86
C LYS A 310 -12.43 -11.08 9.39
N THR A 311 -13.65 -11.23 8.89
CA THR A 311 -13.94 -11.63 7.50
C THR A 311 -14.81 -10.59 6.85
N MET A 312 -14.53 -10.27 5.58
CA MET A 312 -15.34 -9.36 4.77
C MET A 312 -15.69 -10.00 3.44
N TYR A 313 -16.94 -9.80 3.03
CA TYR A 313 -17.48 -10.11 1.71
C TYR A 313 -17.84 -8.79 1.05
N GLU A 314 -17.16 -8.46 -0.03
CA GLU A 314 -17.26 -7.16 -0.66
C GLU A 314 -17.68 -7.29 -2.12
N VAL A 315 -18.58 -6.43 -2.54
CA VAL A 315 -19.01 -6.29 -3.93
C VAL A 315 -19.09 -4.81 -4.30
N GLY A 316 -18.92 -4.50 -5.56
CA GLY A 316 -18.97 -3.12 -5.99
C GLY A 316 -18.78 -2.92 -7.48
N ILE A 317 -18.61 -1.68 -7.85
CA ILE A 317 -18.35 -1.25 -9.22
C ILE A 317 -17.27 -0.19 -9.28
N ASN A 318 -16.56 -0.11 -10.41
CA ASN A 318 -15.72 1.01 -10.79
C ASN A 318 -16.26 1.59 -12.08
N TYR A 319 -16.66 2.86 -12.08
CA TYR A 319 -17.17 3.57 -13.25
C TYR A 319 -16.19 4.65 -13.69
N TYR A 320 -15.76 4.58 -14.94
CA TYR A 320 -14.80 5.50 -15.53
C TYR A 320 -15.54 6.55 -16.36
N PHE A 321 -15.66 7.78 -15.86
CA PHE A 321 -16.14 8.92 -16.64
C PHE A 321 -15.16 9.25 -17.76
N THR A 322 -13.88 9.23 -17.43
CA THR A 322 -12.74 9.41 -18.34
C THR A 322 -11.55 8.55 -17.83
N LYS A 323 -10.43 8.51 -18.57
CA LYS A 323 -9.19 7.88 -18.09
C LYS A 323 -8.61 8.54 -16.83
N LYS A 324 -9.08 9.75 -16.48
CA LYS A 324 -8.57 10.56 -15.37
C LYS A 324 -9.60 10.80 -14.26
N LEU A 325 -10.84 10.39 -14.43
CA LEU A 325 -11.93 10.57 -13.46
C LEU A 325 -12.72 9.28 -13.36
N GLN A 326 -12.75 8.70 -12.17
CA GLN A 326 -13.46 7.45 -11.88
C GLN A 326 -14.28 7.57 -10.60
N PHE A 327 -15.36 6.82 -10.54
CA PHE A 327 -16.18 6.63 -9.36
C PHE A 327 -16.11 5.16 -8.96
N ASN A 328 -15.85 4.91 -7.69
CA ASN A 328 -15.83 3.59 -7.09
C ASN A 328 -16.96 3.50 -6.07
N PHE A 329 -17.67 2.39 -6.07
CA PHE A 329 -18.68 2.08 -5.06
C PHE A 329 -18.45 0.67 -4.53
N GLU A 330 -18.59 0.51 -3.22
CA GLU A 330 -18.42 -0.76 -2.53
C GLU A 330 -19.43 -0.92 -1.42
N TYR A 331 -19.91 -2.14 -1.28
CA TYR A 331 -20.63 -2.63 -0.13
C TYR A 331 -19.90 -3.83 0.43
N ALA A 332 -19.75 -3.87 1.76
CA ALA A 332 -19.16 -4.98 2.47
C ALA A 332 -20.07 -5.49 3.58
N ARG A 333 -20.22 -6.80 3.68
CA ARG A 333 -20.70 -7.49 4.88
C ARG A 333 -19.50 -7.94 5.68
N VAL A 334 -19.42 -7.50 6.94
CA VAL A 334 -18.30 -7.76 7.84
C VAL A 334 -18.78 -8.74 8.92
N ASN A 335 -17.93 -9.74 9.25
CA ASN A 335 -18.04 -10.57 10.44
C ASN A 335 -16.73 -10.37 11.24
N ASP A 336 -16.80 -9.68 12.37
CA ASP A 336 -15.66 -9.30 13.22
C ASP A 336 -15.74 -9.99 14.57
N ARG A 337 -15.13 -11.15 14.68
CA ARG A 337 -15.08 -11.94 15.92
C ARG A 337 -14.08 -11.42 16.95
N THR A 338 -13.40 -10.30 16.68
CA THR A 338 -12.60 -9.62 17.71
C THR A 338 -13.46 -8.82 18.67
N ILE A 339 -14.73 -8.55 18.32
CA ILE A 339 -15.73 -7.93 19.19
C ILE A 339 -16.15 -8.96 20.25
N ALA A 340 -16.17 -8.54 21.51
CA ALA A 340 -16.45 -9.46 22.62
C ALA A 340 -17.88 -10.02 22.63
N ASP A 341 -18.84 -9.23 22.16
CA ASP A 341 -20.25 -9.60 22.07
C ASP A 341 -20.53 -10.28 20.72
N PRO A 342 -20.89 -11.59 20.70
CA PRO A 342 -21.17 -12.31 19.45
C PRO A 342 -22.31 -11.73 18.63
N ASP A 343 -23.31 -11.13 19.25
CA ASP A 343 -24.47 -10.55 18.56
C ASP A 343 -24.08 -9.32 17.74
N LYS A 344 -22.94 -8.68 18.05
CA LYS A 344 -22.39 -7.50 17.38
C LYS A 344 -21.30 -7.81 16.35
N HIS A 345 -21.01 -9.10 16.10
CA HIS A 345 -19.98 -9.48 15.14
C HIS A 345 -20.29 -9.03 13.70
N ASN A 346 -21.58 -8.89 13.36
CA ASN A 346 -21.99 -8.69 11.98
C ASN A 346 -22.49 -7.26 11.75
N TYR A 347 -21.84 -6.57 10.83
CA TYR A 347 -22.23 -5.21 10.43
C TYR A 347 -21.99 -4.98 8.93
N ASN A 348 -22.48 -3.86 8.44
CA ASN A 348 -22.34 -3.45 7.05
C ASN A 348 -21.41 -2.25 6.94
N PHE A 349 -20.75 -2.17 5.80
CA PHE A 349 -19.89 -1.04 5.45
C PHE A 349 -20.16 -0.66 4.00
N VAL A 350 -20.24 0.64 3.76
CA VAL A 350 -20.40 1.23 2.42
C VAL A 350 -19.30 2.24 2.18
N ASP A 351 -18.75 2.23 0.98
CA ASP A 351 -17.78 3.22 0.52
C ASP A 351 -18.17 3.73 -0.87
N ALA A 352 -18.11 5.03 -1.05
CA ALA A 352 -18.29 5.69 -2.34
C ALA A 352 -17.15 6.69 -2.52
N GLU A 353 -16.40 6.56 -3.61
CA GLU A 353 -15.19 7.33 -3.83
C GLU A 353 -15.14 7.93 -5.23
N LEU A 354 -14.80 9.21 -5.30
CA LEU A 354 -14.53 9.91 -6.55
C LEU A 354 -13.03 10.22 -6.66
N ASP A 355 -12.39 9.62 -7.64
CA ASP A 355 -10.95 9.71 -7.86
C ASP A 355 -10.64 10.50 -9.13
N PHE A 356 -9.70 11.42 -9.04
CA PHE A 356 -9.22 12.18 -10.20
C PHE A 356 -7.69 12.19 -10.27
N ARG A 357 -7.17 12.19 -11.50
CA ARG A 357 -5.72 12.20 -11.83
C ARG A 357 -5.40 13.42 -12.70
N PHE A 358 -4.20 13.98 -12.53
CA PHE A 358 -3.69 15.09 -13.32
C PHE A 358 -2.22 14.91 -13.71
#